data_50ccd14518110dbb68794611dd468440
#
_entry.id   50ccd14518110dbb68794611dd468440
#
_cell.length_a   1.000
_cell.length_b   1.000
_cell.length_c   1.000
_cell.angle_alpha   90.00
_cell.angle_beta   90.00
_cell.angle_gamma   90.00
#
_symmetry.space_group_name_H-M   'P 1'
#
loop_
_entity.id
_entity.type
_entity.pdbx_description
1 polymer ?
#
loop_
_entity_poly.entity_id
_entity_poly.type
_entity_poly.pdbx_seq_one_letter_code
_entity_poly.pdbx_strand_id
1 'polypeptide(L)'
;MKYYPPQLIENLSIPDNTVNEYLREHCPGEDVVAIHYYGVDITWKHVFKMADKTARALRGMGFGEGDQIPVFLRATPEFVYLLLGAEKIGASLLCRDNTLEENVEAVRKSKAKVIFAHDYMSQEELKTFRRDSETRCVVTVSPYNSACYSEIPEHIRTAIDEYYPDEPAYGPKALDWNLFLKLGERFPGVVEAPRDIDRPLFRAYTSGSTGPSKQVIHSAHTMIGNLHQMNFYGASDEFRPTWLMTVLPPSLVAVVVAMMLLPMASNKLLILDPFCRPEDVDLEMMRY
;
A
#
# COMPACT_ATOMS: atom_id res chain seq x y z
N MET A 1 23.62 22.78 -14.78
CA MET A 1 22.67 23.14 -13.72
C MET A 1 23.42 23.88 -12.60
N LYS A 2 23.13 25.19 -12.40
CA LYS A 2 23.94 26.09 -11.57
C LYS A 2 23.87 25.84 -10.06
N TYR A 3 22.92 25.03 -9.61
CA TYR A 3 22.59 24.85 -8.18
C TYR A 3 22.73 23.41 -7.66
N TYR A 4 23.19 22.49 -8.48
CA TYR A 4 23.43 21.10 -8.07
C TYR A 4 24.92 20.82 -7.95
N PRO A 5 25.40 20.18 -6.89
CA PRO A 5 26.78 19.74 -6.82
C PRO A 5 27.12 18.84 -8.03
N PRO A 6 28.31 19.01 -8.64
CA PRO A 6 28.71 18.25 -9.82
C PRO A 6 28.61 16.72 -9.61
N GLN A 7 28.90 16.24 -8.40
CA GLN A 7 28.83 14.82 -8.03
C GLN A 7 27.40 14.23 -8.15
N LEU A 8 26.36 15.08 -8.05
CA LEU A 8 24.97 14.70 -8.21
C LEU A 8 24.58 14.43 -9.67
N ILE A 9 25.23 15.12 -10.61
CA ILE A 9 24.90 15.02 -12.04
C ILE A 9 25.50 13.75 -12.64
N GLU A 10 26.66 13.32 -12.15
CA GLU A 10 27.37 12.14 -12.67
C GLU A 10 26.76 10.80 -12.24
N ASN A 11 25.96 10.79 -11.17
CA ASN A 11 25.39 9.58 -10.57
C ASN A 11 23.85 9.48 -10.65
N LEU A 12 23.21 10.31 -11.47
CA LEU A 12 21.75 10.37 -11.63
C LEU A 12 21.17 9.32 -12.62
N SER A 13 21.82 8.17 -12.79
CA SER A 13 21.19 7.08 -13.52
C SER A 13 20.11 6.43 -12.64
N ILE A 14 18.85 6.56 -13.05
CA ILE A 14 17.75 5.86 -12.37
C ILE A 14 17.92 4.37 -12.63
N PRO A 15 17.91 3.51 -11.58
CA PRO A 15 17.99 2.07 -11.74
C PRO A 15 16.87 1.52 -12.63
N ASP A 16 17.22 0.61 -13.53
CA ASP A 16 16.27 -0.12 -14.39
C ASP A 16 15.71 -1.32 -13.61
N ASN A 17 14.85 -1.05 -12.62
CA ASN A 17 14.27 -2.07 -11.75
C ASN A 17 12.75 -1.91 -11.67
N THR A 18 12.04 -3.01 -11.43
CA THR A 18 10.71 -2.98 -10.82
C THR A 18 10.85 -2.66 -9.32
N VAL A 19 9.77 -2.26 -8.64
CA VAL A 19 9.81 -2.02 -7.19
C VAL A 19 10.17 -3.32 -6.44
N ASN A 20 9.65 -4.46 -6.88
CA ASN A 20 10.02 -5.76 -6.32
C ASN A 20 11.51 -6.07 -6.46
N GLU A 21 12.10 -5.81 -7.64
CA GLU A 21 13.54 -6.00 -7.88
C GLU A 21 14.36 -5.04 -7.02
N TYR A 22 14.00 -3.77 -7.01
CA TYR A 22 14.71 -2.74 -6.25
C TYR A 22 14.74 -3.05 -4.75
N LEU A 23 13.59 -3.42 -4.16
CA LEU A 23 13.53 -3.81 -2.75
C LEU A 23 14.32 -5.10 -2.46
N ARG A 24 14.37 -6.07 -3.39
CA ARG A 24 15.17 -7.29 -3.21
C ARG A 24 16.67 -6.99 -3.23
N GLU A 25 17.12 -6.08 -4.10
CA GLU A 25 18.54 -5.66 -4.18
C GLU A 25 18.99 -4.89 -2.93
N HIS A 26 18.07 -4.13 -2.31
CA HIS A 26 18.36 -3.36 -1.10
C HIS A 26 18.01 -4.12 0.20
N CYS A 27 17.50 -5.34 0.11
CA CYS A 27 17.22 -6.18 1.25
C CYS A 27 18.52 -6.61 1.93
N PRO A 28 18.73 -6.31 3.23
CA PRO A 28 19.97 -6.65 3.93
C PRO A 28 20.07 -8.14 4.27
N GLY A 29 18.96 -8.87 4.17
CA GLY A 29 18.84 -10.30 4.42
C GLY A 29 17.39 -10.71 4.62
N GLU A 30 17.02 -11.89 4.17
CA GLU A 30 15.64 -12.38 4.21
C GLU A 30 15.06 -12.48 5.63
N ASP A 31 15.88 -12.79 6.62
CA ASP A 31 15.47 -12.96 8.02
C ASP A 31 15.53 -11.64 8.83
N VAL A 32 15.97 -10.53 8.20
CA VAL A 32 15.98 -9.20 8.83
C VAL A 32 14.54 -8.66 8.85
N VAL A 33 14.17 -7.97 9.93
CA VAL A 33 12.87 -7.33 10.08
C VAL A 33 12.78 -6.13 9.14
N ALA A 34 11.78 -6.11 8.27
CA ALA A 34 11.51 -5.04 7.33
C ALA A 34 10.45 -4.08 7.88
N ILE A 35 9.42 -4.64 8.52
CA ILE A 35 8.25 -3.89 9.03
C ILE A 35 7.96 -4.34 10.45
N HIS A 36 7.72 -3.38 11.34
CA HIS A 36 7.08 -3.61 12.63
C HIS A 36 5.64 -3.09 12.57
N TYR A 37 4.69 -3.92 13.01
CA TYR A 37 3.28 -3.56 13.01
C TYR A 37 2.59 -4.14 14.25
N TYR A 38 2.27 -3.29 15.19
CA TYR A 38 1.51 -3.62 16.41
C TYR A 38 1.94 -4.94 17.07
N GLY A 39 3.19 -5.01 17.53
CA GLY A 39 3.77 -6.16 18.23
C GLY A 39 4.22 -7.31 17.33
N VAL A 40 4.14 -7.18 16.02
CA VAL A 40 4.60 -8.20 15.06
C VAL A 40 5.78 -7.69 14.25
N ASP A 41 6.87 -8.42 14.29
CA ASP A 41 8.05 -8.22 13.45
C ASP A 41 7.90 -9.01 12.15
N ILE A 42 7.81 -8.30 11.03
CA ILE A 42 7.62 -8.86 9.69
C ILE A 42 8.95 -8.82 8.96
N THR A 43 9.54 -9.98 8.70
CA THR A 43 10.80 -10.10 7.99
C THR A 43 10.65 -9.85 6.48
N TRP A 44 11.76 -9.55 5.80
CA TRP A 44 11.79 -9.42 4.33
C TRP A 44 11.27 -10.68 3.63
N LYS A 45 11.66 -11.86 4.13
CA LYS A 45 11.14 -13.14 3.63
C LYS A 45 9.62 -13.21 3.69
N HIS A 46 9.03 -12.73 4.78
CA HIS A 46 7.58 -12.69 4.94
C HIS A 46 6.94 -11.70 3.96
N VAL A 47 7.51 -10.49 3.81
CA VAL A 47 7.03 -9.48 2.85
C VAL A 47 6.97 -10.05 1.44
N PHE A 48 8.07 -10.65 0.94
CA PHE A 48 8.11 -11.21 -0.40
C PHE A 48 7.19 -12.40 -0.57
N LYS A 49 7.11 -13.29 0.43
CA LYS A 49 6.16 -14.41 0.42
C LYS A 49 4.72 -13.94 0.34
N MET A 50 4.37 -12.88 1.08
CA MET A 50 3.02 -12.34 1.06
C MET A 50 2.72 -11.61 -0.25
N ALA A 51 3.70 -10.91 -0.85
CA ALA A 51 3.57 -10.33 -2.18
C ALA A 51 3.26 -11.42 -3.24
N ASP A 52 3.96 -12.55 -3.19
CA ASP A 52 3.74 -13.70 -4.10
C ASP A 52 2.34 -14.31 -3.91
N LYS A 53 1.91 -14.51 -2.65
CA LYS A 53 0.57 -15.01 -2.34
C LYS A 53 -0.51 -14.06 -2.82
N THR A 54 -0.31 -12.75 -2.60
CA THR A 54 -1.24 -11.70 -3.02
C THR A 54 -1.33 -11.62 -4.54
N ALA A 55 -0.21 -11.68 -5.26
CA ALA A 55 -0.20 -11.73 -6.72
C ALA A 55 -1.01 -12.92 -7.27
N ARG A 56 -0.81 -14.10 -6.68
CA ARG A 56 -1.56 -15.31 -7.03
C ARG A 56 -3.05 -15.17 -6.72
N ALA A 57 -3.41 -14.58 -5.61
CA ALA A 57 -4.80 -14.35 -5.22
C ALA A 57 -5.48 -13.33 -6.15
N LEU A 58 -4.79 -12.25 -6.51
CA LEU A 58 -5.27 -11.27 -7.49
C LEU A 58 -5.55 -11.93 -8.85
N ARG A 59 -4.65 -12.79 -9.34
CA ARG A 59 -4.89 -13.59 -10.55
C ARG A 59 -6.11 -14.50 -10.40
N GLY A 60 -6.26 -15.15 -9.23
CA GLY A 60 -7.42 -15.98 -8.91
C GLY A 60 -8.75 -15.22 -8.91
N MET A 61 -8.72 -13.92 -8.60
CA MET A 61 -9.86 -13.01 -8.69
C MET A 61 -10.09 -12.43 -10.11
N GLY A 62 -9.23 -12.76 -11.07
CA GLY A 62 -9.33 -12.34 -12.46
C GLY A 62 -8.62 -11.03 -12.79
N PHE A 63 -7.81 -10.48 -11.87
CA PHE A 63 -6.96 -9.33 -12.19
C PHE A 63 -5.76 -9.73 -13.05
N GLY A 64 -5.33 -8.81 -13.90
CA GLY A 64 -4.20 -9.01 -14.80
C GLY A 64 -3.56 -7.73 -15.25
N GLU A 65 -2.79 -7.86 -16.33
CA GLU A 65 -2.06 -6.75 -16.91
C GLU A 65 -2.98 -5.62 -17.36
N GLY A 66 -2.66 -4.38 -16.95
CA GLY A 66 -3.41 -3.17 -17.26
C GLY A 66 -4.63 -2.91 -16.36
N ASP A 67 -5.04 -3.87 -15.52
CA ASP A 67 -6.15 -3.68 -14.61
C ASP A 67 -5.85 -2.65 -13.52
N GLN A 68 -6.92 -2.03 -13.01
CA GLN A 68 -6.86 -1.13 -11.87
C GLN A 68 -7.50 -1.81 -10.66
N ILE A 69 -6.80 -1.79 -9.55
CA ILE A 69 -7.23 -2.38 -8.28
C ILE A 69 -7.57 -1.24 -7.31
N PRO A 70 -8.86 -0.92 -7.10
CA PRO A 70 -9.25 0.10 -6.14
C PRO A 70 -8.95 -0.35 -4.71
N VAL A 71 -8.23 0.52 -3.97
CA VAL A 71 -7.76 0.24 -2.61
C VAL A 71 -8.12 1.40 -1.69
N PHE A 72 -8.91 1.10 -0.66
CA PHE A 72 -9.35 1.99 0.41
C PHE A 72 -8.80 1.49 1.75
N LEU A 73 -7.47 1.43 1.85
CA LEU A 73 -6.76 0.96 3.03
C LEU A 73 -5.87 2.07 3.60
N ARG A 74 -5.67 2.03 4.90
CA ARG A 74 -4.57 2.74 5.55
C ARG A 74 -3.24 2.03 5.27
N ALA A 75 -2.14 2.61 5.73
CA ALA A 75 -0.79 2.06 5.55
C ALA A 75 -0.56 0.85 6.45
N THR A 76 -1.20 -0.26 6.15
CA THR A 76 -1.01 -1.56 6.81
C THR A 76 -0.05 -2.44 6.00
N PRO A 77 0.47 -3.53 6.58
CA PRO A 77 1.29 -4.50 5.84
C PRO A 77 0.60 -5.05 4.58
N GLU A 78 -0.72 -5.24 4.64
CA GLU A 78 -1.53 -5.72 3.51
C GLU A 78 -1.51 -4.76 2.32
N PHE A 79 -1.40 -3.44 2.57
CA PHE A 79 -1.21 -2.45 1.51
C PHE A 79 0.12 -2.67 0.77
N VAL A 80 1.21 -2.94 1.52
CA VAL A 80 2.52 -3.27 0.92
C VAL A 80 2.42 -4.54 0.08
N TYR A 81 1.77 -5.58 0.60
CA TYR A 81 1.59 -6.84 -0.12
C TYR A 81 0.75 -6.65 -1.40
N LEU A 82 -0.28 -5.79 -1.36
CA LEU A 82 -1.08 -5.45 -2.54
C LEU A 82 -0.26 -4.69 -3.58
N LEU A 83 0.55 -3.70 -3.17
CA LEU A 83 1.39 -2.93 -4.09
C LEU A 83 2.37 -3.83 -4.84
N LEU A 84 3.12 -4.65 -4.09
CA LEU A 84 4.11 -5.57 -4.67
C LEU A 84 3.45 -6.69 -5.48
N GLY A 85 2.31 -7.20 -5.01
CA GLY A 85 1.54 -8.21 -5.72
C GLY A 85 0.92 -7.71 -7.01
N ALA A 86 0.41 -6.47 -7.03
CA ALA A 86 -0.13 -5.81 -8.21
C ALA A 86 0.95 -5.61 -9.29
N GLU A 87 2.15 -5.16 -8.89
CA GLU A 87 3.28 -5.04 -9.83
C GLU A 87 3.59 -6.36 -10.52
N LYS A 88 3.67 -7.47 -9.76
CA LYS A 88 3.96 -8.81 -10.31
C LYS A 88 2.98 -9.25 -11.39
N ILE A 89 1.71 -8.90 -11.27
CA ILE A 89 0.68 -9.27 -12.26
C ILE A 89 0.49 -8.22 -13.35
N GLY A 90 1.21 -7.10 -13.30
CA GLY A 90 1.09 -6.00 -14.26
C GLY A 90 -0.14 -5.12 -14.08
N ALA A 91 -0.76 -5.16 -12.90
CA ALA A 91 -1.87 -4.29 -12.51
C ALA A 91 -1.38 -3.06 -11.76
N SER A 92 -2.27 -2.08 -11.57
CA SER A 92 -1.99 -0.86 -10.82
C SER A 92 -2.95 -0.68 -9.65
N LEU A 93 -2.47 -0.20 -8.50
CA LEU A 93 -3.34 0.23 -7.42
C LEU A 93 -4.01 1.57 -7.77
N LEU A 94 -5.29 1.68 -7.52
CA LEU A 94 -6.08 2.91 -7.65
C LEU A 94 -6.44 3.39 -6.24
N CYS A 95 -5.73 4.39 -5.76
CA CYS A 95 -5.90 4.94 -4.42
C CYS A 95 -6.51 6.33 -4.48
N ARG A 96 -7.69 6.47 -3.87
CA ARG A 96 -8.38 7.73 -3.69
C ARG A 96 -8.99 7.75 -2.29
N ASP A 97 -8.79 8.83 -1.58
CA ASP A 97 -9.34 9.05 -0.24
C ASP A 97 -9.98 10.44 -0.22
N ASN A 98 -11.21 10.48 -0.70
CA ASN A 98 -12.03 11.68 -0.83
C ASN A 98 -13.48 11.36 -0.43
N THR A 99 -14.45 12.12 -0.96
CA THR A 99 -15.86 11.84 -0.71
C THR A 99 -16.28 10.48 -1.30
N LEU A 100 -17.34 9.89 -0.74
CA LEU A 100 -17.85 8.61 -1.24
C LEU A 100 -18.20 8.67 -2.72
N GLU A 101 -18.84 9.77 -3.18
CA GLU A 101 -19.22 9.95 -4.59
C GLU A 101 -17.98 9.96 -5.48
N GLU A 102 -16.92 10.66 -5.10
CA GLU A 102 -15.70 10.72 -5.89
C GLU A 102 -14.96 9.37 -5.91
N ASN A 103 -14.98 8.64 -4.79
CA ASN A 103 -14.41 7.31 -4.70
C ASN A 103 -15.17 6.32 -5.60
N VAL A 104 -16.51 6.34 -5.55
CA VAL A 104 -17.38 5.53 -6.41
C VAL A 104 -17.18 5.86 -7.89
N GLU A 105 -17.05 7.14 -8.22
CA GLU A 105 -16.77 7.58 -9.61
C GLU A 105 -15.42 7.06 -10.12
N ALA A 106 -14.38 7.06 -9.28
CA ALA A 106 -13.08 6.52 -9.63
C ALA A 106 -13.16 4.99 -9.88
N VAL A 107 -13.88 4.26 -9.03
CA VAL A 107 -14.12 2.82 -9.19
C VAL A 107 -14.94 2.55 -10.46
N ARG A 108 -15.99 3.32 -10.71
CA ARG A 108 -16.81 3.20 -11.92
C ARG A 108 -15.97 3.37 -13.19
N LYS A 109 -15.09 4.36 -13.22
CA LYS A 109 -14.17 4.59 -14.37
C LYS A 109 -13.17 3.47 -14.55
N SER A 110 -12.72 2.84 -13.48
CA SER A 110 -11.79 1.70 -13.55
C SER A 110 -12.44 0.42 -14.04
N LYS A 111 -13.79 0.31 -14.02
CA LYS A 111 -14.56 -0.90 -14.31
C LYS A 111 -14.22 -2.09 -13.42
N ALA A 112 -13.59 -1.84 -12.28
CA ALA A 112 -13.21 -2.88 -11.34
C ALA A 112 -14.44 -3.53 -10.71
N LYS A 113 -14.47 -4.86 -10.66
CA LYS A 113 -15.54 -5.66 -10.05
C LYS A 113 -15.27 -5.99 -8.59
N VAL A 114 -14.04 -5.77 -8.16
CA VAL A 114 -13.56 -6.05 -6.81
C VAL A 114 -12.84 -4.81 -6.28
N ILE A 115 -13.15 -4.43 -5.06
CA ILE A 115 -12.44 -3.39 -4.32
C ILE A 115 -11.81 -3.97 -3.06
N PHE A 116 -10.74 -3.36 -2.58
CA PHE A 116 -10.10 -3.68 -1.30
C PHE A 116 -10.38 -2.55 -0.33
N ALA A 117 -10.91 -2.87 0.83
CA ALA A 117 -11.25 -1.86 1.84
C ALA A 117 -11.06 -2.44 3.24
N HIS A 118 -10.97 -1.56 4.25
CA HIS A 118 -11.03 -2.04 5.62
C HIS A 118 -12.38 -2.65 5.96
N ASP A 119 -12.39 -3.58 6.90
CA ASP A 119 -13.59 -4.29 7.37
C ASP A 119 -14.56 -3.38 8.13
N TYR A 120 -14.15 -2.16 8.49
CA TYR A 120 -15.03 -1.12 9.03
C TYR A 120 -15.77 -0.29 7.96
N MET A 121 -15.61 -0.58 6.65
CA MET A 121 -16.47 0.01 5.63
C MET A 121 -17.94 -0.32 5.93
N SER A 122 -18.80 0.69 5.93
CA SER A 122 -20.20 0.52 6.25
C SER A 122 -20.99 -0.21 5.15
N GLN A 123 -22.13 -0.81 5.53
CA GLN A 123 -23.02 -1.43 4.55
C GLN A 123 -23.57 -0.42 3.53
N GLU A 124 -23.81 0.82 3.94
CA GLU A 124 -24.34 1.86 3.06
C GLU A 124 -23.32 2.28 1.99
N GLU A 125 -22.03 2.43 2.38
CA GLU A 125 -20.96 2.66 1.43
C GLU A 125 -20.87 1.51 0.42
N LEU A 126 -20.88 0.27 0.89
CA LEU A 126 -20.83 -0.91 0.00
C LEU A 126 -22.03 -1.00 -0.93
N LYS A 127 -23.24 -0.67 -0.46
CA LYS A 127 -24.43 -0.58 -1.32
C LYS A 127 -24.26 0.48 -2.39
N THR A 128 -23.67 1.64 -2.05
CA THR A 128 -23.41 2.72 -2.99
C THR A 128 -22.40 2.31 -4.05
N PHE A 129 -21.30 1.68 -3.69
CA PHE A 129 -20.35 1.11 -4.66
C PHE A 129 -21.03 0.10 -5.61
N ARG A 130 -21.88 -0.79 -5.09
CA ARG A 130 -22.60 -1.79 -5.91
C ARG A 130 -23.65 -1.20 -6.83
N ARG A 131 -24.32 -0.14 -6.40
CA ARG A 131 -25.36 0.54 -7.20
C ARG A 131 -24.76 1.36 -8.33
N ASP A 132 -23.67 2.09 -8.04
CA ASP A 132 -23.18 3.17 -8.89
C ASP A 132 -21.88 2.82 -9.61
N SER A 133 -21.35 1.59 -9.42
CA SER A 133 -20.21 1.04 -10.15
C SER A 133 -20.42 -0.43 -10.51
N GLU A 134 -19.42 -1.06 -11.13
CA GLU A 134 -19.48 -2.51 -11.45
C GLU A 134 -19.06 -3.40 -10.27
N THR A 135 -18.86 -2.86 -9.08
CA THR A 135 -18.39 -3.59 -7.89
C THR A 135 -19.34 -4.72 -7.51
N ARG A 136 -18.81 -5.94 -7.42
CA ARG A 136 -19.54 -7.16 -7.04
C ARG A 136 -19.04 -7.78 -5.75
N CYS A 137 -17.78 -7.53 -5.42
CA CYS A 137 -17.11 -8.08 -4.25
C CYS A 137 -16.25 -7.01 -3.58
N VAL A 138 -16.17 -7.05 -2.27
CA VAL A 138 -15.17 -6.35 -1.47
C VAL A 138 -14.26 -7.37 -0.80
N VAL A 139 -12.96 -7.19 -0.89
CA VAL A 139 -11.99 -7.88 -0.04
C VAL A 139 -11.76 -7.01 1.18
N THR A 140 -12.15 -7.51 2.34
CA THR A 140 -12.03 -6.78 3.59
C THR A 140 -10.72 -7.08 4.29
N VAL A 141 -10.06 -6.02 4.74
CA VAL A 141 -8.79 -6.07 5.48
C VAL A 141 -9.02 -5.50 6.86
N SER A 142 -8.89 -6.34 7.88
CA SER A 142 -8.94 -5.87 9.27
C SER A 142 -7.63 -5.17 9.64
N PRO A 143 -7.67 -4.07 10.42
CA PRO A 143 -6.48 -3.51 11.06
C PRO A 143 -5.69 -4.54 11.88
N TYR A 144 -6.34 -5.60 12.29
CA TYR A 144 -5.76 -6.66 13.13
C TYR A 144 -5.17 -7.84 12.34
N ASN A 145 -5.26 -7.88 11.01
CA ASN A 145 -4.83 -9.03 10.21
C ASN A 145 -3.36 -9.42 10.41
N SER A 146 -2.47 -8.44 10.47
CA SER A 146 -1.03 -8.64 10.67
C SER A 146 -0.52 -8.19 12.04
N ALA A 147 -1.43 -7.93 13.00
CA ALA A 147 -1.11 -7.42 14.33
C ALA A 147 -1.18 -8.51 15.41
N CYS A 148 -0.48 -8.28 16.52
CA CYS A 148 -0.68 -8.99 17.78
C CYS A 148 -1.63 -8.19 18.67
N TYR A 149 -2.89 -8.60 18.78
CA TYR A 149 -3.93 -7.83 19.47
C TYR A 149 -3.56 -7.41 20.90
N SER A 150 -2.89 -8.29 21.65
CA SER A 150 -2.47 -8.02 23.03
C SER A 150 -1.36 -6.96 23.14
N GLU A 151 -0.62 -6.72 22.06
CA GLU A 151 0.48 -5.76 22.03
C GLU A 151 0.06 -4.36 21.52
N ILE A 152 -1.19 -4.22 21.05
CA ILE A 152 -1.70 -2.92 20.60
C ILE A 152 -2.03 -2.06 21.83
N PRO A 153 -1.50 -0.82 21.92
CA PRO A 153 -1.85 0.11 22.99
C PRO A 153 -3.35 0.35 23.07
N GLU A 154 -3.86 0.60 24.28
CA GLU A 154 -5.28 0.85 24.49
C GLU A 154 -5.79 2.07 23.70
N HIS A 155 -5.01 3.16 23.67
CA HIS A 155 -5.38 4.37 22.91
C HIS A 155 -5.46 4.10 21.41
N ILE A 156 -4.58 3.24 20.84
CA ILE A 156 -4.64 2.82 19.45
C ILE A 156 -5.85 1.92 19.20
N ARG A 157 -6.16 0.96 20.10
CA ARG A 157 -7.39 0.14 19.97
C ARG A 157 -8.63 1.01 19.98
N THR A 158 -8.71 1.97 20.90
CA THR A 158 -9.81 2.93 20.96
C THR A 158 -9.92 3.73 19.65
N ALA A 159 -8.79 4.19 19.11
CA ALA A 159 -8.78 4.89 17.83
C ALA A 159 -9.25 4.01 16.65
N ILE A 160 -8.88 2.72 16.64
CA ILE A 160 -9.37 1.76 15.65
C ILE A 160 -10.88 1.54 15.80
N ASP A 161 -11.36 1.33 17.03
CA ASP A 161 -12.77 1.04 17.31
C ASP A 161 -13.70 2.18 16.87
N GLU A 162 -13.24 3.43 16.89
CA GLU A 162 -14.00 4.59 16.39
C GLU A 162 -14.29 4.56 14.88
N TYR A 163 -13.52 3.78 14.10
CA TYR A 163 -13.80 3.59 12.68
C TYR A 163 -14.93 2.60 12.40
N TYR A 164 -15.23 1.69 13.35
CA TYR A 164 -16.27 0.69 13.13
C TYR A 164 -17.67 1.30 13.28
N PRO A 165 -18.48 1.25 12.21
CA PRO A 165 -19.88 1.68 12.27
C PRO A 165 -20.73 0.66 13.05
N ASP A 166 -21.93 1.08 13.48
CA ASP A 166 -22.90 0.18 14.12
C ASP A 166 -23.25 -1.04 13.25
N GLU A 167 -23.25 -0.84 11.92
CA GLU A 167 -23.48 -1.89 10.92
C GLU A 167 -22.30 -2.00 9.94
N PRO A 168 -21.24 -2.77 10.25
CA PRO A 168 -20.14 -3.00 9.32
C PRO A 168 -20.57 -3.83 8.09
N ALA A 169 -19.80 -3.73 7.00
CA ALA A 169 -20.11 -4.35 5.71
C ALA A 169 -19.96 -5.89 5.70
N TYR A 170 -20.41 -6.58 6.73
CA TYR A 170 -20.44 -8.04 6.77
C TYR A 170 -21.62 -8.58 5.99
N GLY A 171 -21.37 -9.42 4.98
CA GLY A 171 -22.41 -10.04 4.19
C GLY A 171 -21.83 -11.03 3.18
N PRO A 172 -22.67 -11.83 2.50
CA PRO A 172 -22.24 -12.93 1.63
C PRO A 172 -21.40 -12.51 0.41
N LYS A 173 -21.14 -11.22 0.23
CA LYS A 173 -20.32 -10.67 -0.84
C LYS A 173 -19.07 -9.94 -0.33
N ALA A 174 -18.75 -10.02 0.96
CA ALA A 174 -17.50 -9.64 1.55
C ALA A 174 -16.61 -10.87 1.70
N LEU A 175 -15.36 -10.75 1.26
CA LEU A 175 -14.35 -11.80 1.35
C LEU A 175 -13.25 -11.29 2.27
N ASP A 176 -13.02 -11.94 3.40
CA ASP A 176 -11.92 -11.54 4.27
C ASP A 176 -10.55 -11.81 3.61
N TRP A 177 -9.53 -11.09 4.08
CA TRP A 177 -8.17 -11.16 3.54
C TRP A 177 -7.61 -12.60 3.49
N ASN A 178 -7.83 -13.39 4.52
CA ASN A 178 -7.29 -14.74 4.59
C ASN A 178 -7.97 -15.69 3.59
N LEU A 179 -9.29 -15.53 3.40
CA LEU A 179 -10.02 -16.27 2.36
C LEU A 179 -9.58 -15.83 0.95
N PHE A 180 -9.35 -14.52 0.75
CA PHE A 180 -8.80 -14.01 -0.50
C PHE A 180 -7.46 -14.67 -0.82
N LEU A 181 -6.52 -14.74 0.14
CA LEU A 181 -5.23 -15.41 -0.07
C LEU A 181 -5.39 -16.90 -0.39
N LYS A 182 -6.32 -17.60 0.28
CA LYS A 182 -6.61 -19.03 0.01
C LYS A 182 -7.15 -19.29 -1.40
N LEU A 183 -7.88 -18.33 -1.99
CA LEU A 183 -8.30 -18.46 -3.40
C LEU A 183 -7.11 -18.53 -4.34
N GLY A 184 -6.05 -17.77 -4.05
CA GLY A 184 -4.82 -17.78 -4.83
C GLY A 184 -4.09 -19.13 -4.84
N GLU A 185 -4.19 -19.91 -3.76
CA GLU A 185 -3.58 -21.24 -3.66
C GLU A 185 -4.08 -22.21 -4.73
N ARG A 186 -5.30 -21.99 -5.23
CA ARG A 186 -5.94 -22.81 -6.27
C ARG A 186 -5.70 -22.31 -7.69
N PHE A 187 -5.06 -21.17 -7.87
CA PHE A 187 -4.80 -20.61 -9.20
C PHE A 187 -3.66 -21.37 -9.89
N PRO A 188 -3.93 -22.08 -11.02
CA PRO A 188 -2.94 -22.95 -11.67
C PRO A 188 -2.10 -22.23 -12.72
N GLY A 189 -2.41 -20.95 -13.02
CA GLY A 189 -1.83 -20.22 -14.15
C GLY A 189 -0.50 -19.55 -13.83
N VAL A 190 0.07 -18.94 -14.86
CA VAL A 190 1.24 -18.04 -14.72
C VAL A 190 0.82 -16.79 -13.98
N VAL A 191 1.54 -16.45 -12.91
CA VAL A 191 1.23 -15.32 -12.06
C VAL A 191 1.82 -14.04 -12.61
N GLU A 192 3.10 -14.06 -12.95
CA GLU A 192 3.85 -12.86 -13.31
C GLU A 192 3.53 -12.38 -14.73
N ALA A 193 3.36 -11.09 -14.88
CA ALA A 193 3.31 -10.42 -16.17
C ALA A 193 4.74 -10.22 -16.73
N PRO A 194 4.90 -10.00 -18.05
CA PRO A 194 6.18 -9.59 -18.59
C PRO A 194 6.72 -8.35 -17.88
N ARG A 195 8.04 -8.31 -17.68
CA ARG A 195 8.72 -7.17 -17.05
C ARG A 195 8.51 -5.89 -17.86
N ASP A 196 8.08 -4.83 -17.17
CA ASP A 196 7.90 -3.51 -17.76
C ASP A 196 7.89 -2.47 -16.63
N ILE A 197 8.97 -1.67 -16.54
CA ILE A 197 9.14 -0.67 -15.48
C ILE A 197 8.33 0.61 -15.70
N ASP A 198 7.89 0.86 -16.94
CA ASP A 198 7.09 2.03 -17.31
C ASP A 198 5.58 1.77 -17.23
N ARG A 199 5.19 0.53 -16.99
CA ARG A 199 3.78 0.17 -16.78
C ARG A 199 3.20 0.91 -15.57
N PRO A 200 1.95 1.40 -15.66
CA PRO A 200 1.25 1.96 -14.51
C PRO A 200 1.24 1.00 -13.31
N LEU A 201 1.73 1.47 -12.17
CA LEU A 201 1.76 0.71 -10.91
C LEU A 201 0.88 1.36 -9.83
N PHE A 202 0.88 2.68 -9.76
CA PHE A 202 0.14 3.41 -8.73
C PHE A 202 -0.59 4.61 -9.32
N ARG A 203 -1.85 4.78 -8.96
CA ARG A 203 -2.73 5.86 -9.42
C ARG A 203 -3.26 6.62 -8.22
N ALA A 204 -2.83 7.87 -8.10
CA ALA A 204 -3.29 8.82 -7.09
C ALA A 204 -4.15 9.93 -7.73
N TYR A 205 -4.72 10.78 -6.90
CA TYR A 205 -5.48 11.93 -7.37
C TYR A 205 -4.93 13.22 -6.74
N THR A 206 -4.98 14.31 -7.51
CA THR A 206 -4.68 15.64 -6.98
C THR A 206 -5.80 16.12 -6.07
N SER A 207 -5.50 17.03 -5.14
CA SER A 207 -6.48 17.58 -4.18
C SER A 207 -7.65 18.34 -4.81
N GLY A 208 -7.52 18.75 -6.09
CA GLY A 208 -8.59 19.50 -6.76
C GLY A 208 -8.77 20.94 -6.28
N SER A 209 -7.82 21.51 -5.53
CA SER A 209 -7.90 22.87 -4.98
C SER A 209 -8.07 23.98 -6.03
N THR A 210 -7.65 23.74 -7.26
CA THR A 210 -7.71 24.72 -8.38
C THR A 210 -8.61 24.28 -9.53
N GLY A 211 -9.34 23.19 -9.39
CA GLY A 211 -10.21 22.62 -10.42
C GLY A 211 -10.53 21.15 -10.17
N PRO A 212 -11.14 20.44 -11.11
CA PRO A 212 -11.45 19.03 -10.94
C PRO A 212 -10.21 18.20 -10.61
N SER A 213 -10.34 17.28 -9.65
CA SER A 213 -9.28 16.36 -9.26
C SER A 213 -8.81 15.52 -10.45
N LYS A 214 -7.50 15.46 -10.70
CA LYS A 214 -6.88 14.76 -11.81
C LYS A 214 -6.20 13.49 -11.31
N GLN A 215 -6.33 12.39 -12.06
CA GLN A 215 -5.57 11.18 -11.81
C GLN A 215 -4.12 11.36 -12.25
N VAL A 216 -3.20 11.03 -11.36
CA VAL A 216 -1.75 10.99 -11.61
C VAL A 216 -1.31 9.53 -11.60
N ILE A 217 -0.58 9.13 -12.63
CA ILE A 217 -0.14 7.75 -12.82
C ILE A 217 1.37 7.67 -12.57
N HIS A 218 1.76 6.73 -11.74
CA HIS A 218 3.14 6.42 -11.42
C HIS A 218 3.48 5.01 -11.88
N SER A 219 4.63 4.85 -12.52
CA SER A 219 5.26 3.56 -12.83
C SER A 219 6.33 3.21 -11.79
N ALA A 220 6.86 1.98 -11.83
CA ALA A 220 8.02 1.60 -11.05
C ALA A 220 9.19 2.57 -11.29
N HIS A 221 9.48 2.90 -12.55
CA HIS A 221 10.53 3.83 -12.95
C HIS A 221 10.39 5.20 -12.26
N THR A 222 9.18 5.79 -12.26
CA THR A 222 8.96 7.11 -11.61
C THR A 222 9.06 7.02 -10.09
N MET A 223 8.62 5.94 -9.49
CA MET A 223 8.71 5.73 -8.03
C MET A 223 10.16 5.51 -7.60
N ILE A 224 10.90 4.64 -8.29
CA ILE A 224 12.31 4.37 -8.02
C ILE A 224 13.17 5.60 -8.27
N GLY A 225 12.87 6.39 -9.32
CA GLY A 225 13.55 7.66 -9.54
C GLY A 225 13.47 8.61 -8.34
N ASN A 226 12.29 8.71 -7.71
CA ASN A 226 12.13 9.48 -6.48
C ASN A 226 12.89 8.84 -5.29
N LEU A 227 12.79 7.54 -5.10
CA LEU A 227 13.51 6.82 -4.05
C LEU A 227 15.02 7.02 -4.17
N HIS A 228 15.57 6.87 -5.37
CA HIS A 228 16.98 7.04 -5.67
C HIS A 228 17.46 8.46 -5.36
N GLN A 229 16.70 9.47 -5.77
CA GLN A 229 16.99 10.86 -5.44
C GLN A 229 16.96 11.14 -3.95
N MET A 230 15.96 10.64 -3.22
CA MET A 230 15.82 10.83 -1.78
C MET A 230 16.96 10.14 -1.01
N ASN A 231 17.35 8.93 -1.39
CA ASN A 231 18.51 8.24 -0.82
C ASN A 231 19.80 9.02 -1.04
N PHE A 232 19.96 9.58 -2.22
CA PHE A 232 21.14 10.39 -2.54
C PHE A 232 21.24 11.66 -1.69
N TYR A 233 20.11 12.29 -1.33
CA TYR A 233 20.07 13.49 -0.49
C TYR A 233 20.17 13.23 1.02
N GLY A 234 20.50 12.01 1.45
CA GLY A 234 20.81 11.71 2.85
C GLY A 234 19.65 11.18 3.68
N ALA A 235 18.56 10.71 3.04
CA ALA A 235 17.56 9.92 3.75
C ALA A 235 18.14 8.58 4.26
N SER A 236 19.34 8.22 3.80
CA SER A 236 20.14 7.07 4.23
C SER A 236 20.99 7.33 5.47
N ASP A 237 20.66 8.35 6.28
CA ASP A 237 21.41 8.67 7.51
C ASP A 237 21.54 7.42 8.41
N GLU A 238 22.77 7.01 8.64
CA GLU A 238 23.12 5.83 9.46
C GLU A 238 22.64 5.96 10.92
N PHE A 239 22.40 7.18 11.38
CA PHE A 239 21.96 7.46 12.75
C PHE A 239 20.47 7.22 13.00
N ARG A 240 19.67 6.90 11.98
CA ARG A 240 18.23 6.65 12.12
C ARG A 240 17.85 5.26 11.62
N PRO A 241 17.98 4.23 12.47
CA PRO A 241 17.70 2.85 12.06
C PRO A 241 16.20 2.57 11.86
N THR A 242 15.33 3.41 12.42
CA THR A 242 13.86 3.25 12.39
C THR A 242 13.17 4.44 11.73
N TRP A 243 12.03 4.15 11.14
CA TRP A 243 11.16 5.14 10.51
C TRP A 243 9.71 4.90 10.91
N LEU A 244 9.13 5.80 11.70
CA LEU A 244 7.73 5.73 12.11
C LEU A 244 6.84 6.39 11.07
N MET A 245 5.87 5.65 10.57
CA MET A 245 4.85 6.12 9.64
C MET A 245 3.49 6.10 10.34
N THR A 246 2.86 7.27 10.49
CA THR A 246 1.58 7.45 11.18
C THR A 246 0.54 8.11 10.28
N VAL A 247 -0.72 7.99 10.64
CA VAL A 247 -1.96 8.68 10.20
C VAL A 247 -2.15 9.03 8.72
N LEU A 248 -1.09 9.24 7.94
CA LEU A 248 -1.23 9.69 6.56
C LEU A 248 -1.70 8.54 5.64
N PRO A 249 -2.68 8.78 4.76
CA PRO A 249 -3.23 7.74 3.91
C PRO A 249 -2.32 7.43 2.71
N PRO A 250 -2.25 6.16 2.26
CA PRO A 250 -1.51 5.77 1.06
C PRO A 250 -2.08 6.32 -0.25
N SER A 251 -3.24 6.97 -0.23
CA SER A 251 -3.75 7.73 -1.38
C SER A 251 -2.84 8.89 -1.77
N LEU A 252 -1.97 9.34 -0.84
CA LEU A 252 -0.89 10.28 -1.10
C LEU A 252 0.35 9.52 -1.58
N VAL A 253 0.76 9.72 -2.83
CA VAL A 253 1.95 9.05 -3.39
C VAL A 253 3.22 9.29 -2.57
N ALA A 254 3.35 10.46 -1.93
CA ALA A 254 4.46 10.77 -1.04
C ALA A 254 4.53 9.82 0.17
N VAL A 255 3.38 9.35 0.68
CA VAL A 255 3.32 8.35 1.75
C VAL A 255 3.88 7.03 1.26
N VAL A 256 3.45 6.56 0.09
CA VAL A 256 3.93 5.30 -0.47
C VAL A 256 5.42 5.36 -0.76
N VAL A 257 5.88 6.40 -1.45
CA VAL A 257 7.28 6.50 -1.90
C VAL A 257 8.20 6.87 -0.75
N ALA A 258 7.92 8.00 -0.05
CA ALA A 258 8.85 8.56 0.92
C ALA A 258 8.72 7.96 2.33
N MET A 259 7.53 7.49 2.72
CA MET A 259 7.30 7.03 4.09
C MET A 259 7.19 5.50 4.22
N MET A 260 6.97 4.78 3.13
CA MET A 260 6.90 3.32 3.14
C MET A 260 8.09 2.70 2.38
N LEU A 261 8.23 2.98 1.09
CA LEU A 261 9.27 2.34 0.28
C LEU A 261 10.68 2.86 0.56
N LEU A 262 10.84 4.15 0.84
CA LEU A 262 12.16 4.73 1.11
C LEU A 262 12.84 4.12 2.35
N PRO A 263 12.22 4.03 3.54
CA PRO A 263 12.86 3.36 4.67
C PRO A 263 13.20 1.90 4.36
N MET A 264 12.33 1.18 3.69
CA MET A 264 12.60 -0.20 3.27
C MET A 264 13.80 -0.28 2.32
N ALA A 265 13.85 0.58 1.29
CA ALA A 265 14.97 0.63 0.33
C ALA A 265 16.28 1.17 0.94
N SER A 266 16.23 1.83 2.09
CA SER A 266 17.39 2.38 2.82
C SER A 266 17.84 1.49 3.99
N ASN A 267 17.39 0.23 4.03
CA ASN A 267 17.69 -0.72 5.10
C ASN A 267 17.32 -0.21 6.50
N LYS A 268 16.15 0.42 6.61
CA LYS A 268 15.62 0.92 7.87
C LYS A 268 14.41 0.10 8.28
N LEU A 269 14.20 -0.08 9.57
CA LEU A 269 12.98 -0.67 10.10
C LEU A 269 11.81 0.30 9.85
N LEU A 270 10.83 -0.13 9.09
CA LEU A 270 9.59 0.61 8.90
C LEU A 270 8.59 0.23 10.01
N ILE A 271 8.24 1.19 10.85
CA ILE A 271 7.20 1.03 11.86
C ILE A 271 5.91 1.63 11.28
N LEU A 272 4.89 0.80 11.12
CA LEU A 272 3.57 1.21 10.64
C LEU A 272 2.63 1.40 11.82
N ASP A 273 2.14 2.62 12.00
CA ASP A 273 1.15 2.98 13.01
C ASP A 273 0.05 3.89 12.42
N PRO A 274 -0.74 3.37 11.45
CA PRO A 274 -1.68 4.16 10.66
C PRO A 274 -2.92 4.61 11.43
N PHE A 275 -3.15 4.12 12.64
CA PHE A 275 -4.29 4.44 13.49
C PHE A 275 -3.92 5.34 14.68
N CYS A 276 -2.63 5.70 14.83
CA CYS A 276 -2.20 6.70 15.79
C CYS A 276 -2.91 8.04 15.52
N ARG A 277 -3.48 8.66 16.53
CA ARG A 277 -4.04 10.00 16.40
C ARG A 277 -2.92 11.05 16.41
N PRO A 278 -3.12 12.22 15.77
CA PRO A 278 -2.11 13.27 15.77
C PRO A 278 -1.64 13.68 17.17
N GLU A 279 -2.54 13.68 18.15
CA GLU A 279 -2.26 13.99 19.55
C GLU A 279 -1.45 12.93 20.30
N ASP A 280 -1.43 11.69 19.80
CA ASP A 280 -0.73 10.55 20.42
C ASP A 280 0.63 10.25 19.76
N VAL A 281 1.03 11.01 18.73
CA VAL A 281 2.28 10.79 17.99
C VAL A 281 3.50 10.83 18.90
N ASP A 282 3.53 11.76 19.86
CA ASP A 282 4.66 11.87 20.81
C ASP A 282 4.78 10.62 21.69
N LEU A 283 3.65 10.00 22.08
CA LEU A 283 3.65 8.75 22.85
C LEU A 283 4.22 7.60 22.04
N GLU A 284 3.80 7.47 20.79
CA GLU A 284 4.31 6.40 19.89
C GLU A 284 5.78 6.64 19.52
N MET A 285 6.23 7.88 19.34
CA MET A 285 7.66 8.19 19.14
C MET A 285 8.53 7.84 20.34
N MET A 286 8.00 7.87 21.57
CA MET A 286 8.74 7.44 22.77
C MET A 286 8.71 5.92 22.97
N ARG A 287 7.79 5.22 22.32
CA ARG A 287 7.64 3.76 22.39
C ARG A 287 8.66 3.04 21.50
N TYR A 288 9.00 3.64 20.38
CA TYR A 288 9.89 3.09 19.37
C TYR A 288 11.21 3.89 19.28
#